data_da39b726ee3fc32b333a8a6b37d9dcc1
#
_entry.id   da39b726ee3fc32b333a8a6b37d9dcc1
#
_cell.length_a   1.000
_cell.length_b   1.000
_cell.length_c   1.000
_cell.angle_alpha   90.00
_cell.angle_beta   90.00
_cell.angle_gamma   90.00
#
_symmetry.space_group_name_H-M   'P 1'
#
loop_
_entity.id
_entity.type
_entity.pdbx_description
1 polymer ?
#
loop_
_entity_poly.entity_id
_entity_poly.type
_entity_poly.pdbx_seq_one_letter_code
_entity_poly.pdbx_strand_id
1 'polypeptide(L)'
;MRVPSPVARVRRRVRADLDADPYLGYILLLTLLLGAFWFWHLAPNFATRDEMDRILDPLVAFGTVYADPSLDSLREGITWGRVPFGATLYLYALLLIPVVLGAALTGNLDLFEAFATPGRAASAFGTYEVWHATPEWVWWVAVSMVRLFNVAFAVGSVYLTYRIATTIRDRAAGRLAAVLLTFSWGFLTLAHEGGEDVPALFFVLLALYLLLGYVREGTDWRFYGASIAGGVAIAFKLTAFPVIVTIVAAYLLRAREADDPTAALFQPRLVVAGGLFGFGVIMLGFPTFVVAGFDPIVARIFEGSEARAGWATGPDAPIWWWFLRGYFSGLSLPLFAGAVAGVLAGLYQVVDDREESSAVLLVLVALATYVVMFSQWHDFRVHHLLPTFPLLMVLVALMLNRLLRETPRLGTAFTVFLLLTSGTYAVVGVGGYASMPRDEAVDWYAANADENDTVELYRVHMQDAAVPHWLDVNHPYEPRSEHVACPEYVEITYRDLLYLADGTYYRNGEAEKEYVRGMLDGEYGYEVVAEFGPRPPNFVPQRASPGSVVDLIPYGVVPHTDQYADEQELEPNQYTAILARNGSGTCDADREIPFY
;
A
#
# COMPACT_ATOMS: atom_id res chain seq x y z
N MET A 1 -35.83 19.48 18.86
CA MET A 1 -35.42 18.28 18.10
C MET A 1 -33.93 18.05 18.35
N ARG A 2 -33.51 16.85 18.80
CA ARG A 2 -32.07 16.52 18.92
C ARG A 2 -31.47 16.34 17.52
N VAL A 3 -30.46 17.13 17.19
CA VAL A 3 -29.72 16.94 15.94
C VAL A 3 -29.05 15.56 16.00
N PRO A 4 -29.29 14.65 15.05
CA PRO A 4 -28.69 13.32 15.08
C PRO A 4 -27.17 13.41 14.96
N SER A 5 -26.45 12.52 15.67
CA SER A 5 -24.99 12.45 15.61
C SER A 5 -24.48 12.27 14.18
N PRO A 6 -23.26 12.71 13.84
CA PRO A 6 -22.66 12.51 12.53
C PRO A 6 -22.70 11.05 12.08
N VAL A 7 -22.38 10.11 12.96
CA VAL A 7 -22.43 8.67 12.70
C VAL A 7 -23.85 8.19 12.33
N ALA A 8 -24.86 8.67 13.05
CA ALA A 8 -26.25 8.33 12.74
C ALA A 8 -26.72 8.89 11.40
N ARG A 9 -26.14 10.03 10.96
CA ARG A 9 -26.42 10.60 9.62
C ARG A 9 -25.78 9.77 8.53
N VAL A 10 -24.51 9.40 8.69
CA VAL A 10 -23.80 8.52 7.73
C VAL A 10 -24.52 7.17 7.61
N ARG A 11 -24.80 6.50 8.74
CA ARG A 11 -25.52 5.21 8.75
C ARG A 11 -26.86 5.28 8.04
N ARG A 12 -27.65 6.36 8.27
CA ARG A 12 -28.93 6.56 7.57
C ARG A 12 -28.72 6.77 6.08
N ARG A 13 -27.69 7.48 5.68
CA ARG A 13 -27.39 7.70 4.26
C ARG A 13 -27.01 6.41 3.56
N VAL A 14 -26.06 5.66 4.12
CA VAL A 14 -25.66 4.37 3.56
C VAL A 14 -26.85 3.41 3.47
N ARG A 15 -27.67 3.33 4.51
CA ARG A 15 -28.89 2.50 4.48
C ARG A 15 -29.87 2.93 3.39
N ALA A 16 -30.11 4.23 3.26
CA ALA A 16 -30.98 4.76 2.20
C ALA A 16 -30.43 4.47 0.79
N ASP A 17 -29.12 4.46 0.60
CA ASP A 17 -28.51 4.11 -0.69
C ASP A 17 -28.65 2.61 -0.97
N LEU A 18 -28.45 1.75 0.05
CA LEU A 18 -28.64 0.29 -0.06
C LEU A 18 -30.11 -0.08 -0.32
N ASP A 19 -31.06 0.58 0.37
CA ASP A 19 -32.50 0.37 0.16
C ASP A 19 -32.92 0.83 -1.25
N ALA A 20 -32.28 1.87 -1.77
CA ALA A 20 -32.58 2.44 -3.09
C ALA A 20 -31.84 1.74 -4.26
N ASP A 21 -30.77 1.01 -3.96
CA ASP A 21 -29.96 0.27 -4.93
C ASP A 21 -29.48 -1.07 -4.34
N PRO A 22 -30.28 -2.16 -4.48
CA PRO A 22 -29.91 -3.46 -3.94
C PRO A 22 -28.59 -4.03 -4.49
N TYR A 23 -28.19 -3.66 -5.72
CA TYR A 23 -26.94 -4.12 -6.32
C TYR A 23 -25.71 -3.58 -5.61
N LEU A 24 -25.82 -2.39 -4.98
CA LEU A 24 -24.73 -1.81 -4.20
C LEU A 24 -24.29 -2.75 -3.07
N GLY A 25 -25.23 -3.37 -2.37
CA GLY A 25 -24.94 -4.33 -1.30
C GLY A 25 -24.10 -5.52 -1.79
N TYR A 26 -24.44 -6.08 -2.96
CA TYR A 26 -23.66 -7.16 -3.56
C TYR A 26 -22.25 -6.73 -3.99
N ILE A 27 -22.10 -5.51 -4.52
CA ILE A 27 -20.79 -4.98 -4.92
C ILE A 27 -19.91 -4.81 -3.69
N LEU A 28 -20.42 -4.20 -2.61
CA LEU A 28 -19.66 -4.02 -1.37
C LEU A 28 -19.30 -5.36 -0.71
N LEU A 29 -20.22 -6.35 -0.75
CA LEU A 29 -19.93 -7.70 -0.28
C LEU A 29 -18.83 -8.36 -1.14
N LEU A 30 -18.90 -8.23 -2.46
CA LEU A 30 -17.85 -8.75 -3.36
C LEU A 30 -16.49 -8.11 -3.06
N THR A 31 -16.46 -6.79 -2.85
CA THR A 31 -15.23 -6.09 -2.44
C THR A 31 -14.70 -6.64 -1.11
N LEU A 32 -15.58 -6.84 -0.13
CA LEU A 32 -15.20 -7.43 1.15
C LEU A 32 -14.63 -8.84 0.98
N LEU A 33 -15.29 -9.69 0.19
CA LEU A 33 -14.87 -11.07 -0.03
C LEU A 33 -13.53 -11.16 -0.77
N LEU A 34 -13.34 -10.35 -1.82
CA LEU A 34 -12.07 -10.33 -2.56
C LEU A 34 -10.97 -9.70 -1.71
N GLY A 35 -11.22 -8.58 -1.03
CA GLY A 35 -10.21 -7.91 -0.20
C GLY A 35 -9.87 -8.63 1.09
N ALA A 36 -10.74 -9.51 1.59
CA ALA A 36 -10.48 -10.32 2.78
C ALA A 36 -10.11 -11.78 2.46
N PHE A 37 -10.02 -12.15 1.18
CA PHE A 37 -9.65 -13.51 0.80
C PHE A 37 -8.21 -13.79 1.23
N TRP A 38 -8.01 -14.81 2.05
CA TRP A 38 -6.70 -15.22 2.54
C TRP A 38 -5.89 -14.08 3.20
N PHE A 39 -6.58 -13.18 3.91
CA PHE A 39 -5.96 -11.99 4.53
C PHE A 39 -4.86 -12.32 5.56
N TRP A 40 -4.77 -13.57 6.01
CA TRP A 40 -3.77 -14.06 6.95
C TRP A 40 -2.48 -14.57 6.27
N HIS A 41 -2.35 -14.45 4.95
CA HIS A 41 -1.13 -14.87 4.24
C HIS A 41 0.12 -14.29 4.91
N LEU A 42 1.19 -15.03 4.92
CA LEU A 42 2.48 -14.70 5.52
C LEU A 42 2.46 -14.45 7.06
N ALA A 43 1.30 -14.39 7.72
CA ALA A 43 1.26 -14.22 9.17
C ALA A 43 1.88 -15.46 9.88
N PRO A 44 2.63 -15.26 10.94
CA PRO A 44 2.85 -14.08 11.77
C PRO A 44 3.88 -13.08 11.22
N ASN A 45 4.48 -13.33 10.06
CA ASN A 45 5.36 -12.39 9.38
C ASN A 45 4.55 -11.33 8.60
N PHE A 46 5.23 -10.39 7.97
CA PHE A 46 4.64 -9.24 7.29
C PHE A 46 4.69 -9.39 5.77
N ALA A 47 3.70 -8.84 5.08
CA ALA A 47 3.68 -8.83 3.63
C ALA A 47 4.67 -7.82 3.05
N THR A 48 4.76 -6.63 3.67
CA THR A 48 5.61 -5.54 3.23
C THR A 48 6.34 -4.89 4.39
N ARG A 49 7.37 -4.14 4.07
CA ARG A 49 8.08 -3.30 5.03
C ARG A 49 7.17 -2.24 5.63
N ASP A 50 6.33 -1.61 4.81
CA ASP A 50 5.41 -0.59 5.30
C ASP A 50 4.43 -1.19 6.32
N GLU A 51 3.92 -2.39 6.09
CA GLU A 51 3.08 -3.10 7.08
C GLU A 51 3.81 -3.33 8.39
N MET A 52 5.03 -3.84 8.33
CA MET A 52 5.88 -4.08 9.51
C MET A 52 6.13 -2.77 10.28
N ASP A 53 6.65 -1.75 9.59
CA ASP A 53 6.97 -0.45 10.20
C ASP A 53 5.74 0.15 10.89
N ARG A 54 4.55 0.06 10.27
CA ARG A 54 3.32 0.65 10.81
C ARG A 54 2.78 -0.10 12.02
N ILE A 55 2.98 -1.40 12.10
CA ILE A 55 2.61 -2.18 13.30
C ILE A 55 3.62 -1.93 14.43
N LEU A 56 4.90 -1.84 14.11
CA LEU A 56 5.95 -1.58 15.10
C LEU A 56 5.86 -0.18 15.71
N ASP A 57 5.59 0.86 14.93
CA ASP A 57 5.52 2.25 15.40
C ASP A 57 4.72 2.41 16.73
N PRO A 58 3.45 1.97 16.84
CA PRO A 58 2.69 2.10 18.08
C PRO A 58 3.12 1.13 19.18
N LEU A 59 3.64 -0.06 18.84
CA LEU A 59 4.13 -1.03 19.82
C LEU A 59 5.40 -0.51 20.51
N VAL A 60 6.31 0.09 19.74
CA VAL A 60 7.52 0.74 20.29
C VAL A 60 7.14 1.95 21.14
N ALA A 61 6.22 2.79 20.68
CA ALA A 61 5.77 3.93 21.47
C ALA A 61 5.13 3.47 22.80
N PHE A 62 4.35 2.39 22.79
CA PHE A 62 3.76 1.82 23.98
C PHE A 62 4.82 1.17 24.90
N GLY A 63 5.70 0.32 24.36
CA GLY A 63 6.74 -0.37 25.12
C GLY A 63 7.72 0.58 25.80
N THR A 64 8.14 1.64 25.10
CA THR A 64 9.04 2.66 25.65
C THR A 64 8.40 3.38 26.85
N VAL A 65 7.11 3.75 26.75
CA VAL A 65 6.37 4.37 27.85
C VAL A 65 6.07 3.37 28.97
N TYR A 66 5.86 2.09 28.65
CA TYR A 66 5.62 1.06 29.64
C TYR A 66 6.86 0.80 30.50
N ALA A 67 8.05 0.74 29.88
CA ALA A 67 9.32 0.52 30.59
C ALA A 67 9.73 1.73 31.46
N ASP A 68 9.50 2.95 30.97
CA ASP A 68 9.78 4.18 31.70
C ASP A 68 8.64 5.22 31.46
N PRO A 69 7.66 5.33 32.37
CA PRO A 69 6.52 6.23 32.20
C PRO A 69 6.92 7.70 32.34
N SER A 70 7.50 8.29 31.29
CA SER A 70 7.94 9.68 31.24
C SER A 70 7.53 10.35 29.93
N LEU A 71 7.58 11.69 29.87
CA LEU A 71 7.35 12.44 28.63
C LEU A 71 8.50 12.27 27.63
N ASP A 72 9.72 12.04 28.14
CA ASP A 72 10.89 11.80 27.30
C ASP A 72 10.76 10.43 26.61
N SER A 73 10.35 9.40 27.33
CA SER A 73 10.08 8.08 26.78
C SER A 73 8.96 8.09 25.74
N LEU A 74 7.89 8.86 25.99
CA LEU A 74 6.83 9.06 24.99
C LEU A 74 7.36 9.73 23.74
N ARG A 75 8.19 10.76 23.89
CA ARG A 75 8.83 11.45 22.77
C ARG A 75 9.74 10.51 21.98
N GLU A 76 10.58 9.75 22.68
CA GLU A 76 11.50 8.80 22.07
C GLU A 76 10.73 7.70 21.32
N GLY A 77 9.74 7.08 21.91
CA GLY A 77 8.92 6.06 21.28
C GLY A 77 8.15 6.56 20.06
N ILE A 78 7.62 7.80 20.09
CA ILE A 78 6.93 8.39 18.93
C ILE A 78 7.92 8.78 17.82
N THR A 79 9.14 9.18 18.15
CA THR A 79 10.14 9.61 17.16
C THR A 79 11.04 8.50 16.68
N TRP A 80 10.89 7.29 17.22
CA TRP A 80 11.69 6.13 16.86
C TRP A 80 11.59 5.75 15.38
N GLY A 81 10.41 5.72 14.84
CA GLY A 81 10.16 5.30 13.47
C GLY A 81 10.69 6.26 12.42
N ARG A 82 10.65 5.82 11.15
CA ARG A 82 11.06 6.60 9.99
C ARG A 82 10.18 7.82 9.75
N VAL A 83 10.07 8.72 10.64
CA VAL A 83 9.09 9.79 10.62
C VAL A 83 7.67 9.24 10.66
N PRO A 84 6.99 9.47 11.71
CA PRO A 84 5.67 8.98 11.91
C PRO A 84 4.79 9.41 10.74
N PHE A 85 4.20 8.45 10.13
CA PHE A 85 3.10 8.68 9.24
C PHE A 85 1.89 8.95 10.12
N GLY A 86 1.88 10.13 10.66
CA GLY A 86 0.84 10.84 11.33
C GLY A 86 -0.36 10.04 11.81
N ALA A 87 -1.42 10.14 11.06
CA ALA A 87 -2.69 9.50 11.40
C ALA A 87 -2.62 7.97 11.53
N THR A 88 -1.67 7.31 10.87
CA THR A 88 -1.49 5.86 10.93
C THR A 88 -1.08 5.41 12.32
N LEU A 89 -0.16 6.12 12.99
CA LEU A 89 0.21 5.82 14.38
C LEU A 89 -1.01 5.84 15.30
N TYR A 90 -1.84 6.89 15.22
CA TYR A 90 -3.04 6.98 16.06
C TYR A 90 -4.04 5.86 15.76
N LEU A 91 -4.26 5.59 14.48
CA LEU A 91 -5.18 4.55 14.06
C LEU A 91 -4.72 3.17 14.54
N TYR A 92 -3.45 2.83 14.30
CA TYR A 92 -2.92 1.53 14.68
C TYR A 92 -2.76 1.38 16.19
N ALA A 93 -2.41 2.45 16.91
CA ALA A 93 -2.46 2.45 18.37
C ALA A 93 -3.85 2.08 18.90
N LEU A 94 -4.92 2.62 18.28
CA LEU A 94 -6.30 2.25 18.63
C LEU A 94 -6.63 0.80 18.25
N LEU A 95 -6.20 0.35 17.08
CA LEU A 95 -6.47 -1.01 16.59
C LEU A 95 -5.73 -2.07 17.43
N LEU A 96 -4.57 -1.77 17.98
CA LEU A 96 -3.78 -2.68 18.80
C LEU A 96 -4.18 -2.68 20.29
N ILE A 97 -5.15 -1.85 20.72
CA ILE A 97 -5.70 -1.91 22.08
C ILE A 97 -6.09 -3.34 22.51
N PRO A 98 -6.77 -4.16 21.67
CA PRO A 98 -7.10 -5.54 22.04
C PRO A 98 -5.87 -6.41 22.31
N VAL A 99 -4.74 -6.18 21.64
CA VAL A 99 -3.46 -6.89 21.89
C VAL A 99 -2.95 -6.52 23.29
N VAL A 100 -2.93 -5.22 23.61
CA VAL A 100 -2.50 -4.73 24.95
C VAL A 100 -3.44 -5.25 26.04
N LEU A 101 -4.75 -5.24 25.81
CA LEU A 101 -5.73 -5.78 26.76
C LEU A 101 -5.58 -7.31 26.91
N GLY A 102 -5.32 -8.04 25.84
CA GLY A 102 -5.07 -9.48 25.87
C GLY A 102 -3.84 -9.79 26.73
N ALA A 103 -2.74 -9.06 26.52
CA ALA A 103 -1.52 -9.20 27.35
C ALA A 103 -1.80 -8.86 28.83
N ALA A 104 -2.56 -7.78 29.10
CA ALA A 104 -2.93 -7.41 30.46
C ALA A 104 -3.79 -8.47 31.16
N LEU A 105 -4.77 -9.05 30.44
CA LEU A 105 -5.65 -10.10 30.99
C LEU A 105 -4.93 -11.42 31.24
N THR A 106 -3.87 -11.71 30.50
CA THR A 106 -3.04 -12.90 30.67
C THR A 106 -1.86 -12.68 31.61
N GLY A 107 -1.67 -11.47 32.15
CA GLY A 107 -0.57 -11.13 33.05
C GLY A 107 0.79 -10.99 32.35
N ASN A 108 0.80 -10.80 31.04
CA ASN A 108 2.00 -10.79 30.20
C ASN A 108 2.29 -9.38 29.63
N LEU A 109 2.06 -8.30 30.40
CA LEU A 109 2.37 -6.94 29.93
C LEU A 109 3.87 -6.68 29.76
N ASP A 110 4.71 -7.45 30.46
CA ASP A 110 6.16 -7.42 30.37
C ASP A 110 6.69 -7.75 28.96
N LEU A 111 5.90 -8.46 28.15
CA LEU A 111 6.25 -8.70 26.73
C LEU A 111 6.52 -7.39 25.97
N PHE A 112 5.92 -6.26 26.40
CA PHE A 112 6.13 -4.97 25.73
C PHE A 112 7.46 -4.32 26.08
N GLU A 113 8.19 -4.82 27.10
CA GLU A 113 9.55 -4.36 27.41
C GLU A 113 10.52 -4.66 26.26
N ALA A 114 10.26 -5.72 25.49
CA ALA A 114 11.05 -6.05 24.29
C ALA A 114 11.05 -4.91 23.26
N PHE A 115 9.98 -4.10 23.21
CA PHE A 115 9.87 -2.95 22.32
C PHE A 115 10.49 -1.68 22.88
N ALA A 116 10.91 -1.67 24.15
CA ALA A 116 11.40 -0.48 24.86
C ALA A 116 12.86 -0.11 24.55
N THR A 117 13.49 -0.77 23.61
CA THR A 117 14.89 -0.53 23.24
C THR A 117 14.97 0.16 21.87
N PRO A 118 14.78 1.49 21.80
CA PRO A 118 14.80 2.23 20.52
C PRO A 118 16.07 2.01 19.73
N GLY A 119 17.22 1.85 20.41
CA GLY A 119 18.50 1.58 19.76
C GLY A 119 18.59 0.23 19.05
N ARG A 120 17.86 -0.78 19.54
CA ARG A 120 17.78 -2.10 18.90
C ARG A 120 16.82 -2.10 17.73
N ALA A 121 15.67 -1.49 17.90
CA ALA A 121 14.67 -1.40 16.86
C ALA A 121 15.03 -0.39 15.74
N ALA A 122 15.94 0.54 15.99
CA ALA A 122 16.50 1.43 14.96
C ALA A 122 17.49 0.71 14.04
N SER A 123 18.11 -0.38 14.48
CA SER A 123 18.79 -1.31 13.58
C SER A 123 17.78 -2.37 13.16
N ALA A 124 17.70 -2.63 11.86
CA ALA A 124 16.83 -3.65 11.30
C ALA A 124 17.03 -5.06 11.93
N PHE A 125 18.11 -5.27 12.63
CA PHE A 125 18.50 -6.51 13.33
C PHE A 125 17.76 -6.72 14.64
N GLY A 126 17.46 -5.65 15.37
CA GLY A 126 16.65 -5.73 16.57
C GLY A 126 15.22 -6.19 16.28
N THR A 127 14.79 -6.18 15.02
CA THR A 127 13.44 -6.59 14.66
C THR A 127 13.24 -8.10 14.76
N TYR A 128 14.21 -8.92 14.34
CA TYR A 128 14.15 -10.39 14.54
C TYR A 128 14.13 -10.77 16.02
N GLU A 129 15.00 -10.16 16.84
CA GLU A 129 15.03 -10.39 18.27
C GLU A 129 13.69 -10.05 18.93
N VAL A 130 13.12 -8.89 18.61
CA VAL A 130 11.81 -8.46 19.11
C VAL A 130 10.70 -9.39 18.60
N TRP A 131 10.79 -9.83 17.35
CA TRP A 131 9.81 -10.71 16.75
C TRP A 131 9.77 -12.08 17.45
N HIS A 132 10.92 -12.69 17.71
CA HIS A 132 11.01 -13.96 18.43
C HIS A 132 10.68 -13.82 19.93
N ALA A 133 11.11 -12.73 20.58
CA ALA A 133 10.81 -12.49 21.99
C ALA A 133 9.31 -12.22 22.25
N THR A 134 8.56 -11.84 21.22
CA THR A 134 7.14 -11.53 21.33
C THR A 134 6.31 -12.76 20.97
N PRO A 135 5.34 -13.18 21.78
CA PRO A 135 4.51 -14.36 21.50
C PRO A 135 3.84 -14.27 20.13
N GLU A 136 3.83 -15.36 19.39
CA GLU A 136 3.32 -15.44 18.02
C GLU A 136 1.88 -14.91 17.85
N TRP A 137 1.01 -15.16 18.85
CA TRP A 137 -0.37 -14.69 18.83
C TRP A 137 -0.50 -13.15 18.72
N VAL A 138 0.47 -12.41 19.24
CA VAL A 138 0.50 -10.94 19.17
C VAL A 138 0.61 -10.49 17.72
N TRP A 139 1.50 -11.12 16.98
CA TRP A 139 1.70 -10.83 15.56
C TRP A 139 0.50 -11.23 14.71
N TRP A 140 -0.04 -12.44 14.96
CA TRP A 140 -1.26 -12.90 14.30
C TRP A 140 -2.42 -11.92 14.47
N VAL A 141 -2.67 -11.48 15.69
CA VAL A 141 -3.75 -10.54 15.98
C VAL A 141 -3.45 -9.17 15.37
N ALA A 142 -2.22 -8.65 15.53
CA ALA A 142 -1.84 -7.33 15.01
C ALA A 142 -1.97 -7.26 13.49
N VAL A 143 -1.36 -8.19 12.76
CA VAL A 143 -1.42 -8.27 11.29
C VAL A 143 -2.86 -8.42 10.81
N SER A 144 -3.62 -9.36 11.41
CA SER A 144 -5.01 -9.59 11.03
C SER A 144 -5.90 -8.36 11.22
N MET A 145 -5.77 -7.68 12.36
CA MET A 145 -6.59 -6.49 12.65
C MET A 145 -6.28 -5.36 11.69
N VAL A 146 -5.01 -5.12 11.41
CA VAL A 146 -4.58 -4.03 10.53
C VAL A 146 -5.05 -4.28 9.10
N ARG A 147 -4.90 -5.50 8.59
CA ARG A 147 -5.36 -5.87 7.24
C ARG A 147 -6.88 -5.81 7.10
N LEU A 148 -7.64 -6.39 8.04
CA LEU A 148 -9.10 -6.31 8.01
C LEU A 148 -9.62 -4.88 8.09
N PHE A 149 -8.88 -4.00 8.78
CA PHE A 149 -9.24 -2.60 8.83
C PHE A 149 -8.96 -1.89 7.49
N ASN A 150 -7.87 -2.23 6.81
CA ASN A 150 -7.61 -1.77 5.45
C ASN A 150 -8.69 -2.24 4.48
N VAL A 151 -9.13 -3.49 4.57
CA VAL A 151 -10.28 -4.00 3.80
C VAL A 151 -11.54 -3.17 4.06
N ALA A 152 -11.80 -2.77 5.31
CA ALA A 152 -12.96 -1.92 5.62
C ALA A 152 -12.85 -0.54 4.94
N PHE A 153 -11.67 0.08 4.90
CA PHE A 153 -11.43 1.30 4.15
C PHE A 153 -11.55 1.10 2.63
N ALA A 154 -11.12 -0.05 2.12
CA ALA A 154 -11.29 -0.41 0.71
C ALA A 154 -12.78 -0.49 0.34
N VAL A 155 -13.60 -1.18 1.14
CA VAL A 155 -15.06 -1.22 0.95
C VAL A 155 -15.66 0.20 1.01
N GLY A 156 -15.20 1.04 1.94
CA GLY A 156 -15.59 2.44 2.04
C GLY A 156 -15.20 3.25 0.79
N SER A 157 -14.03 2.98 0.22
CA SER A 157 -13.53 3.62 -1.01
C SER A 157 -14.37 3.24 -2.24
N VAL A 158 -14.77 1.98 -2.35
CA VAL A 158 -15.70 1.51 -3.39
C VAL A 158 -17.06 2.18 -3.24
N TYR A 159 -17.57 2.30 -2.01
CA TYR A 159 -18.82 3.04 -1.76
C TYR A 159 -18.71 4.52 -2.17
N LEU A 160 -17.61 5.20 -1.82
CA LEU A 160 -17.40 6.60 -2.23
C LEU A 160 -17.27 6.74 -3.75
N THR A 161 -16.61 5.82 -4.42
CA THR A 161 -16.50 5.78 -5.89
C THR A 161 -17.88 5.62 -6.54
N TYR A 162 -18.72 4.72 -6.00
CA TYR A 162 -20.14 4.64 -6.37
C TYR A 162 -20.85 5.98 -6.21
N ARG A 163 -20.66 6.66 -5.07
CA ARG A 163 -21.30 7.94 -4.77
C ARG A 163 -20.82 9.07 -5.71
N ILE A 164 -19.53 9.11 -6.00
CA ILE A 164 -18.94 10.09 -6.92
C ILE A 164 -19.58 9.95 -8.31
N ALA A 165 -19.53 8.74 -8.90
CA ALA A 165 -20.09 8.51 -10.22
C ALA A 165 -21.63 8.69 -10.26
N THR A 166 -22.34 8.27 -9.21
CA THR A 166 -23.79 8.52 -9.06
C THR A 166 -24.10 10.01 -8.98
N THR A 167 -23.25 10.80 -8.31
CA THR A 167 -23.42 12.24 -8.19
C THR A 167 -23.19 12.92 -9.53
N ILE A 168 -22.23 12.46 -10.33
CA ILE A 168 -21.93 13.02 -11.66
C ILE A 168 -23.05 12.69 -12.64
N ARG A 169 -23.51 11.43 -12.69
CA ARG A 169 -24.48 10.97 -13.70
C ARG A 169 -25.70 10.31 -13.07
N ASP A 170 -25.60 9.02 -12.71
CA ASP A 170 -26.69 8.22 -12.17
C ASP A 170 -26.18 6.93 -11.47
N ARG A 171 -27.13 6.15 -10.92
CA ARG A 171 -26.81 4.89 -10.22
C ARG A 171 -26.19 3.82 -11.13
N ALA A 172 -26.50 3.82 -12.42
CA ALA A 172 -25.91 2.86 -13.35
C ALA A 172 -24.40 3.13 -13.53
N ALA A 173 -24.04 4.41 -13.72
CA ALA A 173 -22.62 4.82 -13.70
C ALA A 173 -21.96 4.53 -12.36
N GLY A 174 -22.67 4.76 -11.24
CA GLY A 174 -22.18 4.42 -9.90
C GLY A 174 -21.84 2.93 -9.74
N ARG A 175 -22.74 2.03 -10.15
CA ARG A 175 -22.51 0.57 -10.11
C ARG A 175 -21.30 0.16 -10.94
N LEU A 176 -21.22 0.69 -12.18
CA LEU A 176 -20.09 0.38 -13.08
C LEU A 176 -18.77 0.82 -12.47
N ALA A 177 -18.68 2.05 -11.96
CA ALA A 177 -17.45 2.56 -11.31
C ALA A 177 -17.05 1.71 -10.10
N ALA A 178 -18.01 1.35 -9.26
CA ALA A 178 -17.77 0.54 -8.06
C ALA A 178 -17.28 -0.87 -8.40
N VAL A 179 -17.93 -1.57 -9.35
CA VAL A 179 -17.53 -2.93 -9.77
C VAL A 179 -16.16 -2.91 -10.44
N LEU A 180 -15.90 -1.94 -11.32
CA LEU A 180 -14.61 -1.82 -12.00
C LEU A 180 -13.47 -1.53 -11.00
N LEU A 181 -13.71 -0.71 -9.97
CA LEU A 181 -12.73 -0.52 -8.90
C LEU A 181 -12.53 -1.81 -8.09
N THR A 182 -13.60 -2.54 -7.77
CA THR A 182 -13.52 -3.84 -7.11
C THR A 182 -12.69 -4.85 -7.91
N PHE A 183 -12.69 -4.77 -9.24
CA PHE A 183 -11.89 -5.63 -10.12
C PHE A 183 -10.54 -5.01 -10.54
N SER A 184 -10.16 -3.87 -9.98
CA SER A 184 -8.82 -3.30 -10.16
C SER A 184 -7.83 -4.03 -9.27
N TRP A 185 -6.96 -4.84 -9.86
CA TRP A 185 -6.03 -5.70 -9.12
C TRP A 185 -5.10 -4.89 -8.21
N GLY A 186 -4.51 -3.80 -8.71
CA GLY A 186 -3.65 -2.92 -7.90
C GLY A 186 -4.36 -2.23 -6.73
N PHE A 187 -5.69 -2.13 -6.76
CA PHE A 187 -6.48 -1.70 -5.59
C PHE A 187 -6.64 -2.84 -4.57
N LEU A 188 -6.85 -4.06 -5.04
CA LEU A 188 -7.01 -5.23 -4.17
C LEU A 188 -5.70 -5.63 -3.50
N THR A 189 -4.56 -5.56 -4.19
CA THR A 189 -3.25 -5.85 -3.58
C THR A 189 -3.00 -4.97 -2.36
N LEU A 190 -3.25 -3.67 -2.49
CA LEU A 190 -3.07 -2.73 -1.39
C LEU A 190 -4.12 -2.86 -0.29
N ALA A 191 -5.28 -3.42 -0.60
CA ALA A 191 -6.30 -3.73 0.41
C ALA A 191 -5.92 -4.95 1.28
N HIS A 192 -5.07 -5.86 0.78
CA HIS A 192 -4.61 -7.06 1.49
C HIS A 192 -3.45 -6.82 2.44
N GLU A 193 -2.77 -5.68 2.34
CA GLU A 193 -1.68 -5.33 3.25
C GLU A 193 -2.11 -4.30 4.30
N GLY A 194 -1.38 -4.26 5.42
CA GLY A 194 -1.49 -3.20 6.40
C GLY A 194 -0.66 -1.99 5.97
N GLY A 195 -1.29 -0.82 5.86
CA GLY A 195 -0.58 0.37 5.43
C GLY A 195 -1.46 1.61 5.44
N GLU A 196 -0.85 2.73 5.13
CA GLU A 196 -1.50 4.04 5.11
C GLU A 196 -2.19 4.38 3.79
N ASP A 197 -1.94 3.62 2.71
CA ASP A 197 -2.39 3.95 1.37
C ASP A 197 -3.90 3.93 1.21
N VAL A 198 -4.53 2.86 1.64
CA VAL A 198 -5.99 2.68 1.49
C VAL A 198 -6.79 3.61 2.40
N PRO A 199 -6.40 3.84 3.67
CA PRO A 199 -6.98 4.91 4.49
C PRO A 199 -6.83 6.30 3.86
N ALA A 200 -5.65 6.64 3.33
CA ALA A 200 -5.44 7.92 2.63
C ALA A 200 -6.37 8.06 1.41
N LEU A 201 -6.47 7.00 0.58
CA LEU A 201 -7.38 6.96 -0.56
C LEU A 201 -8.83 7.23 -0.16
N PHE A 202 -9.30 6.58 0.90
CA PHE A 202 -10.67 6.79 1.39
C PHE A 202 -10.94 8.26 1.68
N PHE A 203 -10.01 8.95 2.35
CA PHE A 203 -10.17 10.37 2.67
C PHE A 203 -10.00 11.30 1.46
N VAL A 204 -9.16 10.94 0.48
CA VAL A 204 -9.10 11.64 -0.83
C VAL A 204 -10.44 11.56 -1.54
N LEU A 205 -11.05 10.36 -1.60
CA LEU A 205 -12.35 10.17 -2.22
C LEU A 205 -13.48 10.86 -1.46
N LEU A 206 -13.42 10.90 -0.13
CA LEU A 206 -14.37 11.65 0.69
C LEU A 206 -14.26 13.15 0.41
N ALA A 207 -13.04 13.69 0.31
CA ALA A 207 -12.81 15.07 -0.06
C ALA A 207 -13.41 15.38 -1.45
N LEU A 208 -13.11 14.55 -2.45
CA LEU A 208 -13.63 14.71 -3.81
C LEU A 208 -15.17 14.63 -3.84
N TYR A 209 -15.79 13.71 -3.12
CA TYR A 209 -17.24 13.60 -3.01
C TYR A 209 -17.88 14.88 -2.42
N LEU A 210 -17.26 15.43 -1.36
CA LEU A 210 -17.73 16.68 -0.75
C LEU A 210 -17.52 17.87 -1.68
N LEU A 211 -16.40 17.92 -2.42
CA LEU A 211 -16.09 18.98 -3.40
C LEU A 211 -17.06 18.98 -4.58
N LEU A 212 -17.45 17.81 -5.11
CA LEU A 212 -18.48 17.72 -6.13
C LEU A 212 -19.81 18.32 -5.65
N GLY A 213 -20.17 18.07 -4.41
CA GLY A 213 -21.33 18.70 -3.80
C GLY A 213 -21.16 20.20 -3.56
N TYR A 214 -19.96 20.66 -3.21
CA TYR A 214 -19.65 22.08 -3.08
C TYR A 214 -19.74 22.82 -4.42
N VAL A 215 -19.18 22.26 -5.48
CA VAL A 215 -19.28 22.86 -6.85
C VAL A 215 -20.73 23.08 -7.26
N ARG A 216 -21.62 22.12 -6.96
CA ARG A 216 -23.04 22.20 -7.33
C ARG A 216 -23.86 23.14 -6.46
N GLU A 217 -23.68 23.05 -5.13
CA GLU A 217 -24.60 23.69 -4.18
C GLU A 217 -24.00 24.93 -3.49
N GLY A 218 -22.67 25.10 -3.51
CA GLY A 218 -21.98 26.23 -2.90
C GLY A 218 -22.05 26.27 -1.37
N THR A 219 -22.28 25.12 -0.72
CA THR A 219 -22.46 25.07 0.73
C THR A 219 -21.12 25.01 1.46
N ASP A 220 -20.85 25.98 2.34
CA ASP A 220 -19.57 26.15 3.05
C ASP A 220 -19.13 24.91 3.82
N TRP A 221 -20.07 24.20 4.49
CA TRP A 221 -19.71 23.03 5.28
C TRP A 221 -19.10 21.90 4.44
N ARG A 222 -19.44 21.82 3.14
CA ARG A 222 -18.83 20.83 2.23
C ARG A 222 -17.40 21.19 1.89
N PHE A 223 -17.12 22.48 1.72
CA PHE A 223 -15.76 22.97 1.52
C PHE A 223 -14.89 22.71 2.75
N TYR A 224 -15.39 23.06 3.94
CA TYR A 224 -14.68 22.77 5.18
C TYR A 224 -14.49 21.28 5.41
N GLY A 225 -15.54 20.48 5.18
CA GLY A 225 -15.46 19.02 5.27
C GLY A 225 -14.45 18.41 4.31
N ALA A 226 -14.36 18.93 3.07
CA ALA A 226 -13.37 18.50 2.09
C ALA A 226 -11.95 18.91 2.51
N SER A 227 -11.76 20.12 3.05
CA SER A 227 -10.46 20.57 3.57
C SER A 227 -9.98 19.70 4.74
N ILE A 228 -10.90 19.34 5.66
CA ILE A 228 -10.60 18.43 6.75
C ILE A 228 -10.27 17.02 6.21
N ALA A 229 -11.09 16.47 5.32
CA ALA A 229 -10.85 15.14 4.75
C ALA A 229 -9.53 15.10 3.96
N GLY A 230 -9.23 16.12 3.17
CA GLY A 230 -7.94 16.27 2.48
C GLY A 230 -6.77 16.36 3.45
N GLY A 231 -6.93 17.11 4.54
CA GLY A 231 -5.94 17.18 5.63
C GLY A 231 -5.69 15.82 6.29
N VAL A 232 -6.74 15.05 6.57
CA VAL A 232 -6.62 13.67 7.10
C VAL A 232 -5.91 12.76 6.09
N ALA A 233 -6.24 12.85 4.80
CA ALA A 233 -5.57 12.07 3.76
C ALA A 233 -4.05 12.33 3.75
N ILE A 234 -3.64 13.60 3.81
CA ILE A 234 -2.22 14.00 3.87
C ILE A 234 -1.58 13.52 5.18
N ALA A 235 -2.31 13.55 6.29
CA ALA A 235 -1.84 13.05 7.57
C ALA A 235 -1.62 11.52 7.58
N PHE A 236 -2.37 10.76 6.77
CA PHE A 236 -2.08 9.33 6.53
C PHE A 236 -0.87 9.16 5.61
N LYS A 237 -0.84 9.87 4.49
CA LYS A 237 0.23 9.75 3.49
C LYS A 237 0.51 11.07 2.80
N LEU A 238 1.75 11.54 2.87
CA LEU A 238 2.15 12.81 2.26
C LEU A 238 1.87 12.86 0.76
N THR A 239 1.91 11.71 0.07
CA THR A 239 1.60 11.61 -1.37
C THR A 239 0.14 11.92 -1.72
N ALA A 240 -0.75 12.09 -0.72
CA ALA A 240 -2.09 12.60 -0.92
C ALA A 240 -2.16 14.13 -1.12
N PHE A 241 -1.01 14.84 -1.04
CA PHE A 241 -0.90 16.29 -1.23
C PHE A 241 -1.61 16.85 -2.48
N PRO A 242 -1.70 16.16 -3.64
CA PRO A 242 -2.46 16.64 -4.80
C PRO A 242 -3.93 16.96 -4.51
N VAL A 243 -4.50 16.46 -3.41
CA VAL A 243 -5.86 16.83 -2.99
C VAL A 243 -6.04 18.33 -2.77
N ILE A 244 -4.98 19.05 -2.41
CA ILE A 244 -5.01 20.51 -2.24
C ILE A 244 -5.32 21.20 -3.58
N VAL A 245 -4.68 20.75 -4.66
CA VAL A 245 -4.96 21.26 -6.01
C VAL A 245 -6.41 20.98 -6.42
N THR A 246 -6.92 19.80 -6.06
CA THR A 246 -8.33 19.43 -6.28
C THR A 246 -9.29 20.35 -5.52
N ILE A 247 -8.97 20.73 -4.26
CA ILE A 247 -9.75 21.69 -3.46
C ILE A 247 -9.76 23.07 -4.12
N VAL A 248 -8.60 23.55 -4.57
CA VAL A 248 -8.48 24.83 -5.28
C VAL A 248 -9.27 24.81 -6.59
N ALA A 249 -9.14 23.73 -7.38
CA ALA A 249 -9.90 23.57 -8.61
C ALA A 249 -11.42 23.58 -8.38
N ALA A 250 -11.90 22.91 -7.34
CA ALA A 250 -13.31 22.91 -6.99
C ALA A 250 -13.80 24.31 -6.57
N TYR A 251 -12.98 25.08 -5.86
CA TYR A 251 -13.27 26.47 -5.52
C TYR A 251 -13.43 27.35 -6.77
N LEU A 252 -12.51 27.22 -7.72
CA LEU A 252 -12.57 27.96 -8.98
C LEU A 252 -13.76 27.52 -9.86
N LEU A 253 -14.04 26.21 -9.91
CA LEU A 253 -15.20 25.68 -10.64
C LEU A 253 -16.53 26.15 -10.03
N ARG A 254 -16.61 26.26 -8.70
CA ARG A 254 -17.79 26.83 -8.04
C ARG A 254 -18.01 28.28 -8.44
N ALA A 255 -16.94 29.08 -8.53
CA ALA A 255 -17.07 30.47 -8.99
C ALA A 255 -17.59 30.55 -10.43
N ARG A 256 -17.20 29.59 -11.29
CA ARG A 256 -17.70 29.49 -12.67
C ARG A 256 -19.20 29.13 -12.76
N GLU A 257 -19.67 28.27 -11.82
CA GLU A 257 -21.07 27.79 -11.79
C GLU A 257 -22.04 28.74 -11.05
N ALA A 258 -21.52 29.73 -10.32
CA ALA A 258 -22.33 30.64 -9.52
C ALA A 258 -23.02 31.72 -10.38
N ASP A 259 -24.19 32.16 -9.96
CA ASP A 259 -24.91 33.28 -10.57
C ASP A 259 -24.09 34.60 -10.54
N ASP A 260 -23.32 34.79 -9.47
CA ASP A 260 -22.32 35.87 -9.33
C ASP A 260 -20.92 35.27 -9.15
N PRO A 261 -20.16 35.07 -10.28
CA PRO A 261 -18.81 34.52 -10.21
C PRO A 261 -17.85 35.32 -9.35
N THR A 262 -18.01 36.66 -9.35
CA THR A 262 -17.12 37.56 -8.59
C THR A 262 -17.33 37.39 -7.09
N ALA A 263 -18.58 37.38 -6.63
CA ALA A 263 -18.92 37.17 -5.24
C ALA A 263 -18.50 35.75 -4.76
N ALA A 264 -18.64 34.75 -5.61
CA ALA A 264 -18.20 33.38 -5.32
C ALA A 264 -16.67 33.22 -5.26
N LEU A 265 -15.92 34.00 -6.07
CA LEU A 265 -14.46 34.01 -6.08
C LEU A 265 -13.86 34.76 -4.89
N PHE A 266 -14.53 35.81 -4.38
CA PHE A 266 -14.03 36.62 -3.27
C PHE A 266 -14.66 36.24 -1.93
N GLN A 267 -14.38 34.98 -1.48
CA GLN A 267 -14.82 34.47 -0.18
C GLN A 267 -13.63 34.21 0.76
N PRO A 268 -12.90 35.27 1.21
CA PRO A 268 -11.68 35.10 1.99
C PRO A 268 -11.89 34.34 3.30
N ARG A 269 -13.07 34.51 3.93
CA ARG A 269 -13.41 33.76 5.17
C ARG A 269 -13.50 32.26 4.92
N LEU A 270 -14.10 31.84 3.81
CA LEU A 270 -14.22 30.44 3.42
C LEU A 270 -12.84 29.82 3.18
N VAL A 271 -12.02 30.53 2.37
CA VAL A 271 -10.68 30.05 2.00
C VAL A 271 -9.75 29.98 3.21
N VAL A 272 -9.72 31.04 4.03
CA VAL A 272 -8.87 31.08 5.24
C VAL A 272 -9.29 30.03 6.24
N ALA A 273 -10.60 29.91 6.53
CA ALA A 273 -11.09 28.91 7.47
C ALA A 273 -10.86 27.48 6.98
N GLY A 274 -11.14 27.21 5.69
CA GLY A 274 -10.86 25.90 5.08
C GLY A 274 -9.36 25.55 5.12
N GLY A 275 -8.50 26.52 4.80
CA GLY A 275 -7.05 26.38 4.90
C GLY A 275 -6.59 26.07 6.34
N LEU A 276 -7.09 26.80 7.32
CA LEU A 276 -6.78 26.57 8.73
C LEU A 276 -7.26 25.21 9.22
N PHE A 277 -8.47 24.77 8.84
CA PHE A 277 -8.97 23.44 9.18
C PHE A 277 -8.12 22.35 8.56
N GLY A 278 -7.81 22.43 7.25
CA GLY A 278 -6.96 21.45 6.59
C GLY A 278 -5.56 21.40 7.19
N PHE A 279 -4.90 22.55 7.33
CA PHE A 279 -3.58 22.66 7.93
C PHE A 279 -3.54 22.17 9.39
N GLY A 280 -4.52 22.58 10.21
CA GLY A 280 -4.61 22.14 11.60
C GLY A 280 -4.75 20.63 11.73
N VAL A 281 -5.54 20.00 10.85
CA VAL A 281 -5.69 18.54 10.82
C VAL A 281 -4.39 17.86 10.37
N ILE A 282 -3.68 18.40 9.37
CA ILE A 282 -2.37 17.88 8.97
C ILE A 282 -1.41 17.93 10.16
N MET A 283 -1.31 19.07 10.84
CA MET A 283 -0.39 19.23 11.98
C MET A 283 -0.74 18.29 13.14
N LEU A 284 -2.00 18.22 13.54
CA LEU A 284 -2.45 17.30 14.60
C LEU A 284 -2.34 15.84 14.18
N GLY A 285 -2.43 15.56 12.90
CA GLY A 285 -2.23 14.22 12.33
C GLY A 285 -0.80 13.73 12.41
N PHE A 286 0.20 14.59 12.64
CA PHE A 286 1.60 14.18 12.80
C PHE A 286 1.99 14.21 14.29
N PRO A 287 2.03 13.06 14.98
CA PRO A 287 2.36 13.03 16.40
C PRO A 287 3.76 13.59 16.72
N THR A 288 4.73 13.46 15.82
CA THR A 288 6.04 14.11 15.95
C THR A 288 5.97 15.62 16.03
N PHE A 289 5.02 16.26 15.36
CA PHE A 289 4.82 17.69 15.51
C PHE A 289 4.54 18.07 16.97
N VAL A 290 3.70 17.26 17.63
CA VAL A 290 3.31 17.51 19.03
C VAL A 290 4.47 17.34 20.00
N VAL A 291 5.37 16.37 19.76
CA VAL A 291 6.46 16.00 20.69
C VAL A 291 7.84 16.53 20.30
N ALA A 292 8.10 16.78 19.01
CA ALA A 292 9.42 17.15 18.48
C ALA A 292 9.42 18.41 17.59
N GLY A 293 8.26 19.04 17.35
CA GLY A 293 8.14 20.26 16.55
C GLY A 293 8.15 20.02 15.03
N PHE A 294 8.47 21.07 14.26
CA PHE A 294 8.35 21.06 12.80
C PHE A 294 9.51 20.38 12.07
N ASP A 295 10.72 20.40 12.64
CA ASP A 295 11.94 20.00 11.94
C ASP A 295 11.89 18.61 11.31
N PRO A 296 11.36 17.56 11.99
CA PRO A 296 11.27 16.23 11.39
C PRO A 296 10.33 16.17 10.18
N ILE A 297 9.25 16.97 10.20
CA ILE A 297 8.28 17.02 9.09
C ILE A 297 8.87 17.74 7.89
N VAL A 298 9.56 18.86 8.14
CA VAL A 298 10.23 19.64 7.09
C VAL A 298 11.32 18.81 6.42
N ALA A 299 12.19 18.18 7.20
CA ALA A 299 13.21 17.26 6.70
C ALA A 299 12.58 16.16 5.81
N ARG A 300 11.52 15.52 6.29
CA ARG A 300 10.83 14.46 5.53
C ARG A 300 10.25 14.93 4.20
N ILE A 301 9.67 16.13 4.16
CA ILE A 301 9.08 16.67 2.93
C ILE A 301 10.17 17.00 1.91
N PHE A 302 11.23 17.69 2.32
CA PHE A 302 12.26 18.17 1.39
C PHE A 302 13.27 17.08 1.05
N GLU A 303 13.88 16.44 2.03
CA GLU A 303 14.87 15.37 1.83
C GLU A 303 14.26 14.13 1.18
N GLY A 304 13.05 13.73 1.59
CA GLY A 304 12.35 12.60 1.00
C GLY A 304 11.95 12.85 -0.46
N SER A 305 11.58 14.08 -0.82
CA SER A 305 11.23 14.42 -2.20
C SER A 305 12.46 14.49 -3.10
N GLU A 306 13.57 15.06 -2.58
CA GLU A 306 14.84 15.12 -3.30
C GLU A 306 15.43 13.72 -3.52
N ALA A 307 15.43 12.88 -2.49
CA ALA A 307 15.87 11.50 -2.60
C ALA A 307 15.08 10.73 -3.68
N ARG A 308 13.73 10.83 -3.70
CA ARG A 308 12.90 10.12 -4.69
C ARG A 308 13.03 10.67 -6.11
N ALA A 309 13.34 11.93 -6.27
CA ALA A 309 13.61 12.53 -7.58
C ALA A 309 15.00 12.14 -8.12
N GLY A 310 15.99 11.94 -7.23
CA GLY A 310 17.39 11.62 -7.57
C GLY A 310 17.74 10.12 -7.52
N TRP A 311 16.91 9.30 -6.91
CA TRP A 311 17.21 7.89 -6.66
C TRP A 311 16.91 7.04 -7.89
N ALA A 312 17.96 6.59 -8.55
CA ALA A 312 17.89 5.50 -9.54
C ALA A 312 18.03 4.16 -8.80
N THR A 313 17.02 3.74 -8.06
CA THR A 313 17.02 2.44 -7.35
C THR A 313 16.68 1.27 -8.26
N GLY A 314 16.25 1.55 -9.46
CA GLY A 314 15.85 0.54 -10.43
C GLY A 314 16.70 0.49 -11.70
N PRO A 315 16.38 -0.42 -12.62
CA PRO A 315 16.99 -0.46 -13.94
C PRO A 315 16.78 0.89 -14.64
N ASP A 316 17.69 1.25 -15.55
CA ASP A 316 17.65 2.46 -16.38
C ASP A 316 16.43 2.44 -17.34
N ALA A 317 15.24 2.30 -16.80
CA ALA A 317 14.02 2.43 -17.57
C ALA A 317 13.43 3.84 -17.38
N PRO A 318 12.90 4.46 -18.44
CA PRO A 318 12.30 5.77 -18.34
C PRO A 318 11.03 5.72 -17.49
N ILE A 319 10.71 6.82 -16.81
CA ILE A 319 9.55 6.93 -15.90
C ILE A 319 8.25 6.46 -16.57
N TRP A 320 8.03 6.80 -17.85
CA TRP A 320 6.83 6.38 -18.58
C TRP A 320 6.66 4.85 -18.67
N TRP A 321 7.78 4.10 -18.71
CA TRP A 321 7.74 2.64 -18.71
C TRP A 321 7.25 2.10 -17.37
N TRP A 322 7.73 2.65 -16.25
CA TRP A 322 7.28 2.29 -14.91
C TRP A 322 5.79 2.60 -14.70
N PHE A 323 5.33 3.75 -15.22
CA PHE A 323 3.91 4.09 -15.22
C PHE A 323 3.07 3.06 -15.96
N LEU A 324 3.47 2.70 -17.17
CA LEU A 324 2.74 1.71 -17.96
C LEU A 324 2.77 0.33 -17.29
N ARG A 325 3.92 -0.09 -16.74
CA ARG A 325 4.03 -1.33 -15.97
C ARG A 325 3.04 -1.33 -14.80
N GLY A 326 3.04 -0.29 -13.99
CA GLY A 326 2.14 -0.16 -12.84
C GLY A 326 0.65 -0.15 -13.23
N TYR A 327 0.30 0.53 -14.32
CA TYR A 327 -1.09 0.52 -14.81
C TYR A 327 -1.50 -0.81 -15.44
N PHE A 328 -0.62 -1.45 -16.21
CA PHE A 328 -0.92 -2.76 -16.81
C PHE A 328 -1.12 -3.81 -15.72
N SER A 329 -0.20 -3.87 -14.78
CA SER A 329 -0.27 -4.77 -13.64
C SER A 329 -1.49 -4.48 -12.74
N GLY A 330 -1.73 -3.21 -12.41
CA GLY A 330 -2.81 -2.81 -11.51
C GLY A 330 -4.22 -2.90 -12.08
N LEU A 331 -4.39 -2.76 -13.42
CA LEU A 331 -5.71 -2.70 -14.05
C LEU A 331 -6.01 -3.88 -14.99
N SER A 332 -5.04 -4.64 -15.42
CA SER A 332 -5.03 -5.47 -16.64
C SER A 332 -5.00 -4.63 -17.93
N LEU A 333 -4.51 -5.23 -19.01
CA LEU A 333 -4.38 -4.53 -20.30
C LEU A 333 -5.74 -4.06 -20.88
N PRO A 334 -6.82 -4.89 -20.87
CA PRO A 334 -8.13 -4.44 -21.34
C PRO A 334 -8.71 -3.27 -20.54
N LEU A 335 -8.61 -3.33 -19.20
CA LEU A 335 -9.13 -2.28 -18.34
C LEU A 335 -8.32 -0.98 -18.45
N PHE A 336 -6.99 -1.09 -18.62
CA PHE A 336 -6.14 0.06 -18.90
C PHE A 336 -6.51 0.74 -20.22
N ALA A 337 -6.72 -0.04 -21.30
CA ALA A 337 -7.21 0.50 -22.56
C ALA A 337 -8.57 1.19 -22.41
N GLY A 338 -9.49 0.59 -21.63
CA GLY A 338 -10.74 1.20 -21.22
C GLY A 338 -10.55 2.50 -20.44
N ALA A 339 -9.56 2.57 -19.54
CA ALA A 339 -9.24 3.76 -18.76
C ALA A 339 -8.76 4.92 -19.66
N VAL A 340 -7.87 4.64 -20.61
CA VAL A 340 -7.44 5.64 -21.61
C VAL A 340 -8.64 6.15 -22.43
N ALA A 341 -9.49 5.24 -22.91
CA ALA A 341 -10.70 5.62 -23.63
C ALA A 341 -11.66 6.45 -22.74
N GLY A 342 -11.79 6.11 -21.47
CA GLY A 342 -12.58 6.86 -20.49
C GLY A 342 -12.06 8.29 -20.27
N VAL A 343 -10.73 8.46 -20.18
CA VAL A 343 -10.11 9.79 -20.09
C VAL A 343 -10.39 10.62 -21.34
N LEU A 344 -10.21 10.04 -22.54
CA LEU A 344 -10.50 10.73 -23.80
C LEU A 344 -11.98 11.11 -23.92
N ALA A 345 -12.89 10.21 -23.52
CA ALA A 345 -14.33 10.49 -23.49
C ALA A 345 -14.67 11.60 -22.47
N GLY A 346 -14.01 11.62 -21.31
CA GLY A 346 -14.16 12.67 -20.30
C GLY A 346 -13.70 14.03 -20.82
N LEU A 347 -12.55 14.09 -21.50
CA LEU A 347 -12.05 15.31 -22.15
C LEU A 347 -13.02 15.82 -23.21
N TYR A 348 -13.54 14.91 -24.04
CA TYR A 348 -14.56 15.27 -25.04
C TYR A 348 -15.83 15.83 -24.38
N GLN A 349 -16.30 15.19 -23.30
CA GLN A 349 -17.50 15.63 -22.58
C GLN A 349 -17.35 17.04 -21.98
N VAL A 350 -16.16 17.39 -21.46
CA VAL A 350 -15.90 18.75 -20.94
C VAL A 350 -16.06 19.82 -22.00
N VAL A 351 -15.81 19.48 -23.27
CA VAL A 351 -15.93 20.44 -24.40
C VAL A 351 -17.36 20.49 -24.93
N ASP A 352 -18.04 19.34 -25.01
CA ASP A 352 -19.33 19.18 -25.70
C ASP A 352 -20.54 19.44 -24.77
N ASP A 353 -20.48 19.01 -23.52
CA ASP A 353 -21.59 19.04 -22.56
C ASP A 353 -21.32 20.03 -21.41
N ARG A 354 -22.15 21.10 -21.34
CA ARG A 354 -21.97 22.13 -20.32
C ARG A 354 -22.52 21.74 -18.93
N GLU A 355 -23.55 20.88 -18.88
CA GLU A 355 -24.23 20.60 -17.61
C GLU A 355 -23.41 19.75 -16.63
N GLU A 356 -22.65 18.77 -17.12
CA GLU A 356 -21.81 17.89 -16.28
C GLU A 356 -20.32 18.27 -16.34
N SER A 357 -19.95 19.25 -17.18
CA SER A 357 -18.55 19.55 -17.52
C SER A 357 -17.68 19.87 -16.30
N SER A 358 -18.18 20.65 -15.34
CA SER A 358 -17.41 21.02 -14.14
C SER A 358 -17.12 19.82 -13.22
N ALA A 359 -18.05 18.88 -13.10
CA ALA A 359 -17.86 17.69 -12.28
C ALA A 359 -16.82 16.73 -12.91
N VAL A 360 -16.92 16.50 -14.23
CA VAL A 360 -15.95 15.68 -14.98
C VAL A 360 -14.59 16.36 -15.01
N LEU A 361 -14.55 17.68 -15.21
CA LEU A 361 -13.30 18.46 -15.18
C LEU A 361 -12.60 18.36 -13.81
N LEU A 362 -13.35 18.37 -12.70
CA LEU A 362 -12.76 18.20 -11.37
C LEU A 362 -12.11 16.83 -11.22
N VAL A 363 -12.72 15.75 -11.73
CA VAL A 363 -12.13 14.40 -11.72
C VAL A 363 -10.87 14.35 -12.58
N LEU A 364 -10.90 14.97 -13.77
CA LEU A 364 -9.73 15.04 -14.67
C LEU A 364 -8.59 15.86 -14.07
N VAL A 365 -8.88 16.97 -13.40
CA VAL A 365 -7.85 17.77 -12.69
C VAL A 365 -7.24 16.97 -11.56
N ALA A 366 -8.05 16.27 -10.76
CA ALA A 366 -7.54 15.40 -9.71
C ALA A 366 -6.61 14.33 -10.30
N LEU A 367 -7.04 13.62 -11.36
CA LEU A 367 -6.24 12.61 -12.04
C LEU A 367 -4.92 13.19 -12.58
N ALA A 368 -5.00 14.29 -13.32
CA ALA A 368 -3.84 14.93 -13.93
C ALA A 368 -2.81 15.36 -12.89
N THR A 369 -3.26 15.87 -11.74
CA THR A 369 -2.37 16.33 -10.67
C THR A 369 -1.56 15.16 -10.10
N TYR A 370 -2.17 14.00 -9.87
CA TYR A 370 -1.44 12.79 -9.42
C TYR A 370 -0.47 12.30 -10.50
N VAL A 371 -0.90 12.22 -11.77
CA VAL A 371 -0.04 11.78 -12.87
C VAL A 371 1.15 12.72 -13.03
N VAL A 372 0.95 14.03 -13.00
CA VAL A 372 2.03 15.02 -13.11
C VAL A 372 3.00 14.92 -11.93
N MET A 373 2.50 14.78 -10.71
CA MET A 373 3.33 14.65 -9.52
C MET A 373 4.25 13.43 -9.63
N PHE A 374 3.71 12.26 -9.90
CA PHE A 374 4.49 11.03 -9.94
C PHE A 374 5.37 10.89 -11.19
N SER A 375 5.05 11.61 -12.28
CA SER A 375 5.90 11.62 -13.47
C SER A 375 7.30 12.22 -13.25
N GLN A 376 7.56 12.78 -12.07
CA GLN A 376 8.86 13.31 -11.67
C GLN A 376 9.66 12.35 -10.78
N TRP A 377 9.11 11.18 -10.47
CA TRP A 377 9.72 10.24 -9.53
C TRP A 377 10.39 9.08 -10.24
N HIS A 378 11.65 8.82 -9.92
CA HIS A 378 12.36 7.63 -10.39
C HIS A 378 12.03 6.40 -9.52
N ASP A 379 11.88 6.57 -8.21
CA ASP A 379 11.39 5.53 -7.31
C ASP A 379 9.86 5.46 -7.38
N PHE A 380 9.36 4.70 -8.35
CA PHE A 380 7.94 4.60 -8.66
C PHE A 380 7.41 3.19 -8.42
N ARG A 381 6.31 3.07 -7.67
CA ARG A 381 5.67 1.80 -7.29
C ARG A 381 4.18 1.83 -7.56
N VAL A 382 3.54 0.65 -7.63
CA VAL A 382 2.09 0.53 -7.92
C VAL A 382 1.23 1.33 -6.93
N HIS A 383 1.60 1.37 -5.65
CA HIS A 383 0.84 2.11 -4.64
C HIS A 383 0.79 3.62 -4.88
N HIS A 384 1.77 4.19 -5.60
CA HIS A 384 1.71 5.59 -6.01
C HIS A 384 0.56 5.88 -7.00
N LEU A 385 0.14 4.87 -7.79
CA LEU A 385 -0.99 4.98 -8.72
C LEU A 385 -2.36 4.82 -8.04
N LEU A 386 -2.42 4.31 -6.82
CA LEU A 386 -3.67 3.98 -6.13
C LEU A 386 -4.71 5.10 -6.17
N PRO A 387 -4.38 6.40 -5.93
CA PRO A 387 -5.36 7.47 -6.00
C PRO A 387 -5.97 7.68 -7.39
N THR A 388 -5.29 7.22 -8.44
CA THR A 388 -5.77 7.37 -9.82
C THR A 388 -6.78 6.28 -10.22
N PHE A 389 -6.74 5.09 -9.62
CA PHE A 389 -7.61 3.98 -10.00
C PHE A 389 -9.11 4.32 -9.89
N PRO A 390 -9.63 4.80 -8.75
CA PRO A 390 -11.05 5.15 -8.67
C PRO A 390 -11.45 6.30 -9.61
N LEU A 391 -10.56 7.25 -9.86
CA LEU A 391 -10.81 8.35 -10.80
C LEU A 391 -10.94 7.83 -12.24
N LEU A 392 -10.06 6.91 -12.63
CA LEU A 392 -10.13 6.23 -13.93
C LEU A 392 -11.43 5.41 -14.04
N MET A 393 -11.78 4.65 -13.00
CA MET A 393 -13.00 3.84 -13.00
C MET A 393 -14.28 4.69 -13.09
N VAL A 394 -14.29 5.87 -12.48
CA VAL A 394 -15.39 6.84 -12.68
C VAL A 394 -15.48 7.25 -14.14
N LEU A 395 -14.38 7.64 -14.79
CA LEU A 395 -14.37 8.07 -16.20
C LEU A 395 -14.78 6.93 -17.16
N VAL A 396 -14.28 5.71 -16.94
CA VAL A 396 -14.71 4.51 -17.70
C VAL A 396 -16.20 4.27 -17.53
N ALA A 397 -16.72 4.35 -16.31
CA ALA A 397 -18.12 4.13 -16.03
C ALA A 397 -19.03 5.15 -16.69
N LEU A 398 -18.63 6.43 -16.73
CA LEU A 398 -19.35 7.49 -17.45
C LEU A 398 -19.39 7.23 -18.95
N MET A 399 -18.24 6.84 -19.53
CA MET A 399 -18.14 6.44 -20.94
C MET A 399 -19.03 5.24 -21.26
N LEU A 400 -18.94 4.16 -20.47
CA LEU A 400 -19.75 2.96 -20.68
C LEU A 400 -21.24 3.24 -20.51
N ASN A 401 -21.63 4.04 -19.53
CA ASN A 401 -23.03 4.46 -19.33
C ASN A 401 -23.56 5.23 -20.53
N ARG A 402 -22.75 6.10 -21.13
CA ARG A 402 -23.10 6.81 -22.37
C ARG A 402 -23.25 5.82 -23.54
N LEU A 403 -22.29 4.92 -23.76
CA LEU A 403 -22.36 3.90 -24.81
C LEU A 403 -23.57 2.98 -24.67
N LEU A 404 -23.93 2.60 -23.44
CA LEU A 404 -25.12 1.78 -23.17
C LEU A 404 -26.42 2.48 -23.58
N ARG A 405 -26.48 3.81 -23.53
CA ARG A 405 -27.64 4.60 -23.93
C ARG A 405 -27.67 4.88 -25.43
N GLU A 406 -26.53 5.30 -26.01
CA GLU A 406 -26.44 5.71 -27.41
C GLU A 406 -26.34 4.51 -28.36
N THR A 407 -25.60 3.49 -27.99
CA THR A 407 -25.34 2.29 -28.79
C THR A 407 -25.43 1.03 -27.91
N PRO A 408 -26.64 0.59 -27.49
CA PRO A 408 -26.82 -0.43 -26.45
C PRO A 408 -26.09 -1.75 -26.72
N ARG A 409 -26.04 -2.22 -27.98
CA ARG A 409 -25.34 -3.48 -28.31
C ARG A 409 -23.84 -3.37 -28.10
N LEU A 410 -23.23 -2.29 -28.58
CA LEU A 410 -21.81 -2.03 -28.44
C LEU A 410 -21.47 -1.76 -26.97
N GLY A 411 -22.24 -0.91 -26.30
CA GLY A 411 -22.07 -0.61 -24.88
C GLY A 411 -22.15 -1.86 -24.00
N THR A 412 -23.11 -2.76 -24.26
CA THR A 412 -23.22 -4.02 -23.56
C THR A 412 -22.01 -4.92 -23.81
N ALA A 413 -21.59 -5.07 -25.07
CA ALA A 413 -20.44 -5.91 -25.42
C ALA A 413 -19.16 -5.41 -24.73
N PHE A 414 -18.87 -4.11 -24.76
CA PHE A 414 -17.73 -3.51 -24.08
C PHE A 414 -17.80 -3.66 -22.57
N THR A 415 -18.97 -3.40 -21.98
CA THR A 415 -19.16 -3.53 -20.53
C THR A 415 -18.90 -4.98 -20.09
N VAL A 416 -19.51 -5.95 -20.77
CA VAL A 416 -19.33 -7.37 -20.46
C VAL A 416 -17.86 -7.79 -20.65
N PHE A 417 -17.24 -7.36 -21.74
CA PHE A 417 -15.83 -7.64 -22.00
C PHE A 417 -14.91 -7.12 -20.89
N LEU A 418 -15.05 -5.86 -20.50
CA LEU A 418 -14.23 -5.28 -19.42
C LEU A 418 -14.49 -5.95 -18.08
N LEU A 419 -15.76 -6.22 -17.73
CA LEU A 419 -16.08 -6.87 -16.47
C LEU A 419 -15.57 -8.31 -16.40
N LEU A 420 -15.69 -9.08 -17.48
CA LEU A 420 -15.19 -10.45 -17.51
C LEU A 420 -13.66 -10.50 -17.45
N THR A 421 -12.98 -9.70 -18.26
CA THR A 421 -11.51 -9.72 -18.30
C THR A 421 -10.90 -9.21 -17.00
N SER A 422 -11.37 -8.06 -16.47
CA SER A 422 -10.85 -7.52 -15.21
C SER A 422 -11.27 -8.36 -14.00
N GLY A 423 -12.49 -8.90 -14.01
CA GLY A 423 -12.95 -9.81 -12.95
C GLY A 423 -12.15 -11.10 -12.90
N THR A 424 -11.87 -11.74 -14.05
CA THR A 424 -11.01 -12.92 -14.12
C THR A 424 -9.59 -12.59 -13.64
N TYR A 425 -9.02 -11.48 -14.11
CA TYR A 425 -7.70 -11.02 -13.70
C TYR A 425 -7.61 -10.82 -12.19
N ALA A 426 -8.59 -10.13 -11.60
CA ALA A 426 -8.65 -9.88 -10.17
C ALA A 426 -8.82 -11.18 -9.35
N VAL A 427 -9.71 -12.08 -9.77
CA VAL A 427 -9.94 -13.36 -9.06
C VAL A 427 -8.70 -14.26 -9.12
N VAL A 428 -8.02 -14.33 -10.26
CA VAL A 428 -6.77 -15.10 -10.40
C VAL A 428 -5.68 -14.49 -9.50
N GLY A 429 -5.53 -13.16 -9.52
CA GLY A 429 -4.57 -12.48 -8.66
C GLY A 429 -4.85 -12.70 -7.17
N VAL A 430 -6.11 -12.54 -6.73
CA VAL A 430 -6.52 -12.81 -5.34
C VAL A 430 -6.30 -14.27 -4.97
N GLY A 431 -6.54 -15.21 -5.90
CA GLY A 431 -6.31 -16.64 -5.68
C GLY A 431 -4.86 -16.97 -5.33
N GLY A 432 -3.91 -16.18 -5.84
CA GLY A 432 -2.48 -16.36 -5.56
C GLY A 432 -2.09 -16.17 -4.08
N TYR A 433 -2.89 -15.45 -3.27
CA TYR A 433 -2.63 -15.33 -1.83
C TYR A 433 -2.71 -16.67 -1.08
N ALA A 434 -3.41 -17.66 -1.64
CA ALA A 434 -3.50 -18.99 -1.03
C ALA A 434 -2.31 -19.92 -1.36
N SER A 435 -1.36 -19.44 -2.16
CA SER A 435 -0.17 -20.21 -2.57
C SER A 435 1.06 -19.30 -2.71
N MET A 436 1.34 -18.53 -1.65
CA MET A 436 2.53 -17.67 -1.62
C MET A 436 3.79 -18.51 -1.40
N PRO A 437 4.85 -18.32 -2.20
CA PRO A 437 6.09 -19.09 -2.06
C PRO A 437 6.69 -19.04 -0.65
N ARG A 438 6.58 -17.91 0.05
CA ARG A 438 7.07 -17.78 1.42
C ARG A 438 6.24 -18.59 2.43
N ASP A 439 4.92 -18.70 2.25
CA ASP A 439 4.10 -19.57 3.09
C ASP A 439 4.48 -21.04 2.87
N GLU A 440 4.72 -21.47 1.62
CA GLU A 440 5.16 -22.82 1.31
C GLU A 440 6.54 -23.14 1.91
N ALA A 441 7.46 -22.16 1.94
CA ALA A 441 8.76 -22.31 2.57
C ALA A 441 8.66 -22.43 4.10
N VAL A 442 7.79 -21.65 4.74
CA VAL A 442 7.49 -21.77 6.19
C VAL A 442 6.91 -23.16 6.51
N ASP A 443 5.98 -23.66 5.71
CA ASP A 443 5.41 -25.00 5.87
C ASP A 443 6.47 -26.10 5.71
N TRP A 444 7.44 -25.89 4.80
CA TRP A 444 8.55 -26.83 4.62
C TRP A 444 9.43 -26.89 5.88
N TYR A 445 9.81 -25.73 6.47
CA TYR A 445 10.56 -25.70 7.72
C TYR A 445 9.79 -26.40 8.85
N ALA A 446 8.50 -26.17 8.96
CA ALA A 446 7.65 -26.80 9.95
C ALA A 446 7.60 -28.34 9.84
N ALA A 447 7.86 -28.87 8.65
CA ALA A 447 7.88 -30.31 8.39
C ALA A 447 9.26 -30.95 8.49
N ASN A 448 10.36 -30.18 8.40
CA ASN A 448 11.72 -30.71 8.22
C ASN A 448 12.75 -30.21 9.24
N ALA A 449 12.50 -29.09 9.92
CA ALA A 449 13.41 -28.52 10.90
C ALA A 449 12.99 -28.89 12.33
N ASP A 450 13.98 -29.05 13.21
CA ASP A 450 13.80 -29.27 14.65
C ASP A 450 13.84 -27.95 15.43
N GLU A 451 13.25 -27.89 16.63
CA GLU A 451 13.21 -26.68 17.49
C GLU A 451 14.56 -26.10 17.87
N ASN A 452 15.63 -26.88 17.76
CA ASN A 452 17.01 -26.45 18.11
C ASN A 452 17.82 -26.09 16.85
N ASP A 453 17.26 -26.23 15.68
CA ASP A 453 17.93 -25.86 14.45
C ASP A 453 18.00 -24.33 14.31
N THR A 454 18.99 -23.89 13.54
CA THR A 454 19.20 -22.47 13.25
C THR A 454 19.19 -22.23 11.74
N VAL A 455 18.65 -21.09 11.34
CA VAL A 455 18.68 -20.63 9.95
C VAL A 455 19.47 -19.33 9.83
N GLU A 456 20.41 -19.30 8.89
CA GLU A 456 21.16 -18.07 8.57
C GLU A 456 20.43 -17.28 7.48
N LEU A 457 20.24 -15.99 7.76
CA LEU A 457 19.59 -15.03 6.86
C LEU A 457 20.48 -13.83 6.59
N TYR A 458 20.49 -13.36 5.37
CA TYR A 458 21.25 -12.17 4.96
C TYR A 458 20.37 -10.91 4.83
N ARG A 459 19.07 -11.05 5.04
CA ARG A 459 18.11 -9.95 4.92
C ARG A 459 17.85 -9.28 6.24
N VAL A 460 17.89 -7.98 6.18
CA VAL A 460 17.71 -7.07 7.31
C VAL A 460 16.24 -6.98 7.74
N HIS A 461 15.32 -7.18 6.83
CA HIS A 461 13.90 -7.02 7.08
C HIS A 461 13.16 -8.35 7.04
N MET A 462 12.38 -8.64 8.06
CA MET A 462 11.64 -9.89 8.21
C MET A 462 10.72 -10.21 7.04
N GLN A 463 10.10 -9.18 6.42
CA GLN A 463 9.22 -9.39 5.27
C GLN A 463 9.96 -9.93 4.02
N ASP A 464 11.28 -10.00 4.05
CA ASP A 464 12.07 -10.58 2.96
C ASP A 464 12.38 -12.05 3.17
N ALA A 465 12.16 -12.58 4.39
CA ALA A 465 12.45 -13.95 4.78
C ALA A 465 11.18 -14.82 4.92
N ALA A 466 11.36 -16.12 4.86
CA ALA A 466 10.30 -17.12 4.95
C ALA A 466 10.58 -18.13 6.08
N VAL A 467 10.76 -17.64 7.30
CA VAL A 467 11.06 -18.49 8.46
C VAL A 467 9.86 -18.58 9.41
N PRO A 468 9.60 -19.76 10.00
CA PRO A 468 8.59 -19.88 11.05
C PRO A 468 9.04 -19.14 12.32
N HIS A 469 8.08 -18.65 13.10
CA HIS A 469 8.33 -17.83 14.29
C HIS A 469 9.16 -18.55 15.38
N TRP A 470 9.11 -19.85 15.46
CA TRP A 470 9.81 -20.66 16.45
C TRP A 470 11.25 -20.99 16.07
N LEU A 471 11.64 -20.88 14.78
CA LEU A 471 12.98 -21.25 14.30
C LEU A 471 13.96 -20.12 14.59
N ASP A 472 15.08 -20.44 15.25
CA ASP A 472 16.07 -19.45 15.63
C ASP A 472 16.84 -18.91 14.42
N VAL A 473 16.94 -17.57 14.35
CA VAL A 473 17.55 -16.88 13.22
C VAL A 473 18.97 -16.45 13.56
N ASN A 474 19.93 -17.03 12.87
CA ASN A 474 21.30 -16.59 12.87
C ASN A 474 21.50 -15.46 11.86
N HIS A 475 21.62 -14.24 12.39
CA HIS A 475 21.74 -13.06 11.54
C HIS A 475 23.17 -12.53 11.60
N PRO A 476 23.93 -12.50 10.48
CA PRO A 476 25.33 -12.13 10.49
C PRO A 476 25.62 -10.70 10.95
N TYR A 477 24.68 -9.81 10.88
CA TYR A 477 24.84 -8.40 11.27
C TYR A 477 24.65 -8.12 12.76
N GLU A 478 24.23 -9.09 13.54
CA GLU A 478 24.14 -8.86 14.98
C GLU A 478 25.52 -8.98 15.62
N PRO A 479 25.95 -8.01 16.43
CA PRO A 479 27.14 -8.14 17.25
C PRO A 479 26.85 -9.06 18.43
N ARG A 480 26.37 -10.28 18.18
CA ARG A 480 26.11 -11.28 19.21
C ARG A 480 27.39 -12.07 19.49
N SER A 481 27.61 -12.31 20.77
CA SER A 481 28.63 -13.23 21.26
C SER A 481 28.37 -14.71 20.90
N GLU A 482 27.27 -15.01 20.22
CA GLU A 482 26.77 -16.36 19.97
C GLU A 482 26.43 -16.63 18.50
N HIS A 483 27.19 -16.03 17.58
CA HIS A 483 27.04 -16.35 16.15
C HIS A 483 27.33 -17.84 15.91
N VAL A 484 26.35 -18.56 15.38
CA VAL A 484 26.52 -19.95 14.99
C VAL A 484 27.29 -20.02 13.68
N ALA A 485 28.53 -20.43 13.70
CA ALA A 485 29.37 -20.45 12.50
C ALA A 485 28.85 -21.41 11.42
N CYS A 486 28.18 -22.49 11.83
CA CYS A 486 27.63 -23.51 10.97
C CYS A 486 26.15 -23.78 11.29
N PRO A 487 25.22 -22.89 10.93
CA PRO A 487 23.79 -23.14 11.12
C PRO A 487 23.32 -24.38 10.34
N GLU A 488 22.22 -24.96 10.75
CA GLU A 488 21.63 -26.15 10.08
C GLU A 488 21.14 -25.79 8.68
N TYR A 489 20.56 -24.59 8.55
CA TYR A 489 20.01 -24.09 7.31
C TYR A 489 20.56 -22.72 6.93
N VAL A 490 20.55 -22.43 5.65
CA VAL A 490 20.76 -21.09 5.08
C VAL A 490 19.59 -20.80 4.14
N GLU A 491 18.99 -19.64 4.25
CA GLU A 491 17.95 -19.21 3.35
C GLU A 491 18.46 -18.11 2.41
N ILE A 492 18.37 -18.37 1.11
CA ILE A 492 18.62 -17.39 0.06
C ILE A 492 17.28 -16.89 -0.45
N THR A 493 17.03 -15.62 -0.21
CA THR A 493 15.78 -14.97 -0.61
C THR A 493 15.87 -14.39 -2.02
N TYR A 494 14.74 -13.99 -2.58
CA TYR A 494 14.68 -13.32 -3.87
C TYR A 494 15.56 -12.05 -3.95
N ARG A 495 15.77 -11.34 -2.82
CA ARG A 495 16.64 -10.16 -2.78
C ARG A 495 18.12 -10.50 -2.85
N ASP A 496 18.53 -11.61 -2.30
CA ASP A 496 19.92 -12.06 -2.39
C ASP A 496 20.27 -12.42 -3.82
N LEU A 497 19.29 -12.97 -4.56
CA LEU A 497 19.46 -13.30 -5.98
C LEU A 497 19.61 -12.06 -6.89
N LEU A 498 19.25 -10.87 -6.42
CA LEU A 498 19.47 -9.64 -7.19
C LEU A 498 20.95 -9.36 -7.45
N TYR A 499 21.84 -9.84 -6.58
CA TYR A 499 23.30 -9.75 -6.82
C TYR A 499 23.72 -10.55 -8.05
N LEU A 500 22.98 -11.57 -8.45
CA LEU A 500 23.24 -12.35 -9.65
C LEU A 500 22.77 -11.65 -10.93
N ALA A 501 21.92 -10.62 -10.82
CA ALA A 501 21.32 -9.93 -11.94
C ALA A 501 22.22 -8.78 -12.43
N ASP A 502 22.62 -8.83 -13.70
CA ASP A 502 23.41 -7.77 -14.31
C ASP A 502 22.60 -6.48 -14.41
N GLY A 503 23.21 -5.37 -14.01
CA GLY A 503 22.69 -4.03 -14.20
C GLY A 503 21.55 -3.63 -13.28
N THR A 504 21.31 -4.32 -12.16
CA THR A 504 20.42 -3.90 -11.08
C THR A 504 21.10 -2.89 -10.14
N TYR A 505 20.35 -2.40 -9.15
CA TYR A 505 20.86 -1.62 -8.02
C TYR A 505 22.04 -2.33 -7.32
N TYR A 506 22.01 -3.65 -7.24
CA TYR A 506 23.00 -4.52 -6.59
C TYR A 506 24.23 -4.83 -7.44
N ARG A 507 24.34 -4.27 -8.65
CA ARG A 507 25.40 -4.55 -9.64
C ARG A 507 26.85 -4.35 -9.16
N ASN A 508 27.06 -3.61 -8.10
CA ASN A 508 28.40 -3.35 -7.56
C ASN A 508 28.78 -4.31 -6.41
N GLY A 509 27.89 -5.24 -6.07
CA GLY A 509 28.13 -6.25 -5.05
C GLY A 509 28.82 -7.49 -5.62
N GLU A 510 30.06 -7.38 -6.09
CA GLU A 510 30.78 -8.53 -6.65
C GLU A 510 31.07 -9.62 -5.59
N ALA A 511 31.40 -9.22 -4.37
CA ALA A 511 31.64 -10.16 -3.27
C ALA A 511 30.33 -10.90 -2.89
N GLU A 512 29.23 -10.18 -2.78
CA GLU A 512 27.90 -10.74 -2.52
C GLU A 512 27.47 -11.67 -3.65
N LYS A 513 27.75 -11.28 -4.91
CA LYS A 513 27.46 -12.10 -6.09
C LYS A 513 28.24 -13.41 -6.07
N GLU A 514 29.54 -13.37 -5.79
CA GLU A 514 30.37 -14.57 -5.68
C GLU A 514 29.91 -15.46 -4.54
N TYR A 515 29.60 -14.86 -3.37
CA TYR A 515 29.11 -15.58 -2.21
C TYR A 515 27.78 -16.30 -2.48
N VAL A 516 26.77 -15.59 -2.99
CA VAL A 516 25.46 -16.19 -3.31
C VAL A 516 25.60 -17.30 -4.34
N ARG A 517 26.47 -17.12 -5.34
CA ARG A 517 26.74 -18.16 -6.33
C ARG A 517 27.40 -19.39 -5.68
N GLY A 518 28.45 -19.17 -4.88
CA GLY A 518 29.15 -20.24 -4.16
C GLY A 518 28.21 -21.01 -3.22
N MET A 519 27.29 -20.32 -2.53
CA MET A 519 26.26 -20.96 -1.70
C MET A 519 25.35 -21.87 -2.55
N LEU A 520 24.84 -21.38 -3.67
CA LEU A 520 23.95 -22.16 -4.56
C LEU A 520 24.69 -23.31 -5.26
N ASP A 521 25.99 -23.16 -5.51
CA ASP A 521 26.86 -24.20 -6.13
C ASP A 521 27.42 -25.21 -5.10
N GLY A 522 27.16 -25.01 -3.79
CA GLY A 522 27.56 -25.93 -2.72
C GLY A 522 29.01 -25.77 -2.22
N GLU A 523 29.69 -24.66 -2.54
CA GLU A 523 31.11 -24.45 -2.22
C GLU A 523 31.38 -24.35 -0.70
N TYR A 524 30.38 -23.89 0.09
CA TYR A 524 30.51 -23.68 1.55
C TYR A 524 30.01 -24.86 2.40
N GLY A 525 29.77 -26.01 1.78
CA GLY A 525 29.27 -27.21 2.48
C GLY A 525 27.76 -27.24 2.72
N TYR A 526 27.01 -26.44 1.99
CA TYR A 526 25.56 -26.44 1.96
C TYR A 526 25.06 -26.91 0.59
N GLU A 527 23.89 -27.54 0.56
CA GLU A 527 23.23 -27.93 -0.68
C GLU A 527 21.77 -27.48 -0.67
N VAL A 528 21.24 -27.09 -1.82
CA VAL A 528 19.84 -26.67 -1.98
C VAL A 528 18.94 -27.89 -1.77
N VAL A 529 18.12 -27.85 -0.72
CA VAL A 529 17.18 -28.93 -0.35
C VAL A 529 15.75 -28.64 -0.72
N ALA A 530 15.38 -27.37 -0.86
CA ALA A 530 14.06 -26.96 -1.30
C ALA A 530 14.10 -25.60 -2.01
N GLU A 531 13.18 -25.40 -2.96
CA GLU A 531 13.02 -24.16 -3.68
C GLU A 531 11.51 -23.86 -3.82
N PHE A 532 11.12 -22.59 -3.60
CA PHE A 532 9.75 -22.12 -3.69
C PHE A 532 9.69 -20.87 -4.58
N GLY A 533 8.66 -20.79 -5.41
CA GLY A 533 8.52 -19.74 -6.42
C GLY A 533 9.27 -20.02 -7.73
N PRO A 534 9.21 -19.09 -8.69
CA PRO A 534 9.87 -19.25 -9.99
C PRO A 534 11.38 -19.31 -9.86
N ARG A 535 11.97 -20.36 -10.43
CA ARG A 535 13.41 -20.58 -10.37
C ARG A 535 14.19 -19.61 -11.27
N PRO A 536 15.37 -19.12 -10.87
CA PRO A 536 16.28 -18.43 -11.77
C PRO A 536 16.62 -19.25 -13.03
N PRO A 537 16.81 -18.68 -14.22
CA PRO A 537 16.95 -17.25 -14.49
C PRO A 537 15.62 -16.48 -14.63
N ASN A 538 14.48 -17.12 -14.53
CA ASN A 538 13.18 -16.47 -14.69
C ASN A 538 12.93 -15.42 -13.62
N PHE A 539 13.60 -15.57 -12.50
CA PHE A 539 13.60 -14.61 -11.41
C PHE A 539 14.29 -13.29 -11.77
N VAL A 540 15.40 -13.37 -12.52
CA VAL A 540 16.20 -12.18 -12.81
C VAL A 540 15.37 -11.21 -13.66
N PRO A 541 15.09 -9.99 -13.17
CA PRO A 541 14.30 -9.02 -13.89
C PRO A 541 14.91 -8.76 -15.26
N GLN A 542 14.18 -9.05 -16.31
CA GLN A 542 14.58 -8.66 -17.64
C GLN A 542 14.33 -7.16 -17.76
N ARG A 543 15.39 -6.41 -18.01
CA ARG A 543 15.24 -5.01 -18.33
C ARG A 543 14.57 -4.86 -19.66
N ALA A 544 13.45 -4.15 -19.67
CA ALA A 544 12.95 -3.63 -20.92
C ALA A 544 13.96 -2.64 -21.48
N SER A 545 14.29 -2.77 -22.74
CA SER A 545 14.97 -1.70 -23.45
C SER A 545 14.10 -0.45 -23.41
N PRO A 546 14.66 0.74 -23.18
CA PRO A 546 13.89 1.98 -23.24
C PRO A 546 13.11 2.04 -24.56
N GLY A 547 11.78 2.18 -24.47
CA GLY A 547 10.91 2.21 -25.63
C GLY A 547 10.19 0.90 -25.99
N SER A 548 10.54 -0.24 -25.40
CA SER A 548 9.81 -1.48 -25.62
C SER A 548 8.52 -1.53 -24.78
N VAL A 549 7.37 -1.44 -25.47
CA VAL A 549 6.05 -1.63 -24.86
C VAL A 549 5.68 -3.12 -24.85
N VAL A 550 6.30 -3.90 -25.72
CA VAL A 550 5.97 -5.32 -25.87
C VAL A 550 6.29 -6.11 -24.61
N ASP A 551 7.39 -5.78 -23.93
CA ASP A 551 7.82 -6.42 -22.69
C ASP A 551 6.87 -6.12 -21.51
N LEU A 552 6.01 -5.12 -21.65
CA LEU A 552 5.00 -4.77 -20.64
C LEU A 552 3.69 -5.56 -20.78
N ILE A 553 3.42 -6.16 -21.93
CA ILE A 553 2.17 -6.87 -22.19
C ILE A 553 1.90 -7.99 -21.17
N PRO A 554 2.87 -8.83 -20.79
CA PRO A 554 2.64 -9.88 -19.80
C PRO A 554 2.09 -9.39 -18.47
N TYR A 555 2.54 -8.22 -17.99
CA TYR A 555 2.07 -7.64 -16.73
C TYR A 555 0.57 -7.29 -16.74
N GLY A 556 0.00 -7.03 -17.90
CA GLY A 556 -1.43 -6.77 -18.05
C GLY A 556 -2.28 -7.99 -18.38
N VAL A 557 -1.65 -9.18 -18.55
CA VAL A 557 -2.32 -10.43 -18.93
C VAL A 557 -2.33 -11.44 -17.78
N VAL A 558 -1.22 -11.53 -17.04
CA VAL A 558 -1.08 -12.42 -15.89
C VAL A 558 -0.95 -11.55 -14.63
N PRO A 559 -1.85 -11.69 -13.66
CA PRO A 559 -1.71 -10.98 -12.40
C PRO A 559 -0.59 -11.63 -11.57
N HIS A 560 0.16 -10.80 -10.87
CA HIS A 560 1.22 -11.24 -9.97
C HIS A 560 0.81 -10.91 -8.53
N THR A 561 0.67 -11.92 -7.71
CA THR A 561 0.20 -11.78 -6.32
C THR A 561 1.30 -11.30 -5.39
N ASP A 562 2.51 -11.64 -5.70
CA ASP A 562 3.72 -11.33 -4.94
C ASP A 562 4.35 -9.95 -5.29
N GLN A 563 3.53 -9.01 -5.79
CA GLN A 563 3.94 -7.63 -6.13
C GLN A 563 4.36 -6.77 -4.94
N TYR A 564 4.45 -7.35 -3.75
CA TYR A 564 4.91 -6.67 -2.55
C TYR A 564 6.41 -6.39 -2.51
N ALA A 565 7.14 -6.76 -3.56
CA ALA A 565 8.53 -6.37 -3.64
C ALA A 565 8.65 -4.85 -3.54
N ASP A 566 9.35 -4.40 -2.52
CA ASP A 566 9.65 -2.98 -2.29
C ASP A 566 10.49 -2.36 -3.39
N GLU A 567 11.11 -3.18 -4.22
CA GLU A 567 12.04 -2.79 -5.26
C GLU A 567 11.37 -2.84 -6.62
N GLN A 568 11.48 -1.78 -7.40
CA GLN A 568 10.97 -1.72 -8.78
C GLN A 568 11.63 -2.74 -9.71
N GLU A 569 12.80 -3.22 -9.33
CA GLU A 569 13.62 -4.13 -10.09
C GLU A 569 13.11 -5.55 -10.09
N LEU A 570 12.30 -5.88 -9.08
CA LEU A 570 11.86 -7.24 -8.89
C LEU A 570 10.70 -7.58 -9.82
N GLU A 571 10.85 -8.67 -10.51
CA GLU A 571 9.69 -9.44 -10.91
C GLU A 571 8.92 -9.77 -9.64
N PRO A 572 7.59 -9.65 -9.65
CA PRO A 572 6.80 -9.99 -8.49
C PRO A 572 6.92 -11.49 -8.24
N ASN A 573 7.87 -11.87 -7.43
CA ASN A 573 7.99 -13.22 -6.92
C ASN A 573 8.72 -13.19 -5.57
N GLN A 574 8.38 -14.15 -4.74
CA GLN A 574 8.96 -14.35 -3.42
C GLN A 574 9.79 -15.62 -3.41
N TYR A 575 10.62 -15.80 -4.42
CA TYR A 575 11.48 -16.97 -4.52
C TYR A 575 12.33 -17.13 -3.27
N THR A 576 12.34 -18.34 -2.74
CA THR A 576 13.10 -18.73 -1.56
C THR A 576 13.79 -20.05 -1.86
N ALA A 577 15.11 -20.10 -1.67
CA ALA A 577 15.89 -21.33 -1.69
C ALA A 577 16.34 -21.64 -0.26
N ILE A 578 16.05 -22.85 0.20
CA ILE A 578 16.50 -23.38 1.49
C ILE A 578 17.68 -24.34 1.22
N LEU A 579 18.79 -24.04 1.86
CA LEU A 579 19.98 -24.87 1.81
C LEU A 579 20.18 -25.53 3.18
N ALA A 580 20.55 -26.79 3.21
CA ALA A 580 20.93 -27.53 4.42
C ALA A 580 22.39 -27.93 4.36
N ARG A 581 23.01 -28.15 5.54
CA ARG A 581 24.35 -28.71 5.58
C ARG A 581 24.39 -30.06 4.85
N ASN A 582 25.41 -30.25 4.01
CA ASN A 582 25.54 -31.49 3.27
C ASN A 582 25.87 -32.65 4.25
N GLY A 583 25.58 -33.90 3.85
CA GLY A 583 25.74 -35.08 4.71
C GLY A 583 27.16 -35.36 5.22
N SER A 584 28.19 -34.60 4.78
CA SER A 584 29.55 -34.66 5.31
C SER A 584 29.71 -33.96 6.67
N GLY A 585 28.71 -33.15 7.07
CA GLY A 585 28.66 -32.46 8.36
C GLY A 585 29.68 -31.33 8.55
N THR A 586 30.46 -31.02 7.53
CA THR A 586 31.48 -29.96 7.57
C THR A 586 31.01 -28.79 6.73
N CYS A 587 30.65 -27.69 7.40
CA CYS A 587 30.53 -26.40 6.73
C CYS A 587 31.87 -25.65 6.78
N ASP A 588 32.07 -24.70 5.90
CA ASP A 588 33.18 -23.76 6.01
C ASP A 588 32.84 -22.71 7.10
N ALA A 589 33.34 -22.95 8.32
CA ALA A 589 33.11 -22.08 9.46
C ALA A 589 33.85 -20.73 9.35
N ASP A 590 34.87 -20.66 8.51
CA ASP A 590 35.72 -19.48 8.31
C ASP A 590 35.29 -18.67 7.05
N ARG A 591 34.16 -19.04 6.45
CA ARG A 591 33.66 -18.34 5.26
C ARG A 591 33.44 -16.84 5.53
N GLU A 592 33.95 -16.01 4.67
CA GLU A 592 33.72 -14.57 4.72
C GLU A 592 32.32 -14.24 4.18
N ILE A 593 31.48 -13.67 5.04
CA ILE A 593 30.10 -13.28 4.66
C ILE A 593 30.10 -11.80 4.26
N PRO A 594 29.86 -11.46 2.97
CA PRO A 594 30.09 -10.12 2.44
C PRO A 594 28.93 -9.14 2.69
N PHE A 595 27.92 -9.52 3.45
CA PHE A 595 26.71 -8.72 3.65
C PHE A 595 26.79 -7.73 4.83
N TYR A 596 27.99 -7.37 5.25
CA TYR A 596 28.24 -6.47 6.39
C TYR A 596 28.50 -5.04 5.96
#